data_f9d8adff0c2be1f20b588123d4c38b18
#
_entry.id   f9d8adff0c2be1f20b588123d4c38b18
#
_cell.length_a   1.000
_cell.length_b   1.000
_cell.length_c   1.000
_cell.angle_alpha   90.00
_cell.angle_beta   90.00
_cell.angle_gamma   90.00
#
_symmetry.space_group_name_H-M   'P 1'
#
loop_
_entity.id
_entity.type
_entity.pdbx_description
1 polymer ?
#
loop_
_entity_poly.entity_id
_entity_poly.type
_entity_poly.pdbx_seq_one_letter_code
_entity_poly.pdbx_strand_id
1 'polypeptide(L)'
;MTSLKLLKKKAPLVICITNDVVKNFTANGLVALGASPAMSEYPKDLEDLLKYAGGLLINIGTLTDETWKLYQEALKIAEKYNVPAVLDPVACGAGAYRKKVSDDLINNYKLAAIRGNAGEIASLVGINVASKGVDSAGVDNIDEIALAANEKFNIPIVVTGEVLSLIHISER
;
A
#
# COMPACT_ATOMS: atom_id res chain seq x y z
N MET A 1 23.25 4.03 -10.89
CA MET A 1 22.72 2.64 -10.91
C MET A 1 21.22 2.74 -10.88
N THR A 2 20.47 2.03 -11.74
CA THR A 2 19.00 2.09 -11.73
C THR A 2 18.44 1.44 -10.47
N SER A 3 17.25 1.88 -10.01
CA SER A 3 16.56 1.33 -8.83
C SER A 3 16.40 -0.20 -8.92
N LEU A 4 16.08 -0.73 -10.09
CA LEU A 4 15.97 -2.17 -10.31
C LEU A 4 17.29 -2.93 -10.14
N LYS A 5 18.41 -2.40 -10.61
CA LYS A 5 19.74 -3.00 -10.39
C LYS A 5 20.11 -3.00 -8.91
N LEU A 6 19.74 -1.95 -8.18
CA LEU A 6 19.96 -1.86 -6.74
C LEU A 6 19.10 -2.88 -5.99
N LEU A 7 17.83 -3.03 -6.36
CA LEU A 7 16.91 -4.01 -5.80
C LEU A 7 17.46 -5.43 -5.95
N LYS A 8 17.86 -5.82 -7.18
CA LYS A 8 18.47 -7.13 -7.45
C LYS A 8 19.75 -7.37 -6.65
N LYS A 9 20.58 -6.34 -6.48
CA LYS A 9 21.82 -6.44 -5.70
C LYS A 9 21.56 -6.62 -4.21
N LYS A 10 20.54 -5.93 -3.66
CA LYS A 10 20.22 -5.99 -2.23
C LYS A 10 19.38 -7.20 -1.86
N ALA A 11 18.58 -7.73 -2.82
CA ALA A 11 17.63 -8.83 -2.62
C ALA A 11 16.85 -8.72 -1.29
N PRO A 12 16.18 -7.56 -1.02
CA PRO A 12 15.61 -7.30 0.29
C PRO A 12 14.50 -8.30 0.63
N LEU A 13 14.41 -8.67 1.90
CA LEU A 13 13.25 -9.37 2.43
C LEU A 13 12.06 -8.41 2.42
N VAL A 14 10.93 -8.81 1.83
CA VAL A 14 9.68 -8.06 1.81
C VAL A 14 8.59 -8.89 2.48
N ILE A 15 8.10 -8.42 3.61
CA ILE A 15 6.99 -9.06 4.29
C ILE A 15 5.69 -8.59 3.63
N CYS A 16 4.83 -9.54 3.25
CA CYS A 16 3.57 -9.24 2.61
C CYS A 16 2.42 -9.83 3.42
N ILE A 17 1.60 -8.96 3.98
CA ILE A 17 0.30 -9.31 4.53
C ILE A 17 -0.71 -8.87 3.48
N THR A 18 -1.12 -9.80 2.63
CA THR A 18 -1.90 -9.51 1.42
C THR A 18 -3.12 -10.43 1.30
N ASN A 19 -4.02 -10.10 0.39
CA ASN A 19 -5.22 -10.89 0.19
C ASN A 19 -4.92 -12.23 -0.51
N ASP A 20 -5.79 -13.22 -0.26
CA ASP A 20 -5.59 -14.61 -0.69
C ASP A 20 -5.55 -14.76 -2.23
N VAL A 21 -6.25 -13.88 -2.95
CA VAL A 21 -6.34 -13.95 -4.42
C VAL A 21 -5.00 -13.64 -5.10
N VAL A 22 -4.21 -12.74 -4.52
CA VAL A 22 -2.97 -12.24 -5.15
C VAL A 22 -1.68 -12.73 -4.49
N LYS A 23 -1.74 -13.51 -3.40
CA LYS A 23 -0.55 -13.99 -2.67
C LYS A 23 0.52 -14.58 -3.59
N ASN A 24 0.13 -15.54 -4.42
CA ASN A 24 1.05 -16.22 -5.34
C ASN A 24 1.62 -15.25 -6.39
N PHE A 25 0.76 -14.41 -6.98
CA PHE A 25 1.17 -13.44 -7.98
C PHE A 25 2.15 -12.41 -7.39
N THR A 26 1.86 -11.88 -6.20
CA THR A 26 2.72 -10.92 -5.51
C THR A 26 4.08 -11.54 -5.18
N ALA A 27 4.10 -12.77 -4.66
CA ALA A 27 5.35 -13.48 -4.37
C ALA A 27 6.20 -13.66 -5.61
N ASN A 28 5.62 -14.20 -6.70
CA ASN A 28 6.36 -14.43 -7.95
C ASN A 28 6.83 -13.12 -8.58
N GLY A 29 6.03 -12.07 -8.54
CA GLY A 29 6.41 -10.74 -9.02
C GLY A 29 7.63 -10.17 -8.28
N LEU A 30 7.65 -10.25 -6.96
CA LEU A 30 8.77 -9.81 -6.13
C LEU A 30 10.03 -10.63 -6.40
N VAL A 31 9.93 -11.96 -6.51
CA VAL A 31 11.06 -12.84 -6.89
C VAL A 31 11.60 -12.48 -8.26
N ALA A 32 10.74 -12.29 -9.27
CA ALA A 32 11.16 -11.90 -10.62
C ALA A 32 11.89 -10.54 -10.64
N LEU A 33 11.52 -9.60 -9.75
CA LEU A 33 12.19 -8.33 -9.56
C LEU A 33 13.51 -8.44 -8.78
N GLY A 34 13.76 -9.56 -8.10
CA GLY A 34 14.98 -9.81 -7.32
C GLY A 34 14.85 -9.50 -5.83
N ALA A 35 13.64 -9.41 -5.29
CA ALA A 35 13.37 -9.37 -3.86
C ALA A 35 13.09 -10.78 -3.31
N SER A 36 13.08 -10.91 -1.98
CA SER A 36 12.76 -12.14 -1.26
C SER A 36 11.44 -11.95 -0.50
N PRO A 37 10.29 -12.36 -1.06
CA PRO A 37 9.00 -12.19 -0.39
C PRO A 37 8.80 -13.22 0.72
N ALA A 38 8.14 -12.81 1.82
CA ALA A 38 7.61 -13.72 2.84
C ALA A 38 6.16 -13.36 3.14
N MET A 39 5.28 -14.37 3.08
CA MET A 39 3.83 -14.24 3.32
C MET A 39 3.51 -14.68 4.75
N SER A 40 3.90 -13.85 5.75
CA SER A 40 3.63 -14.16 7.16
C SER A 40 2.36 -13.46 7.63
N GLU A 41 1.48 -14.24 8.26
CA GLU A 41 0.22 -13.76 8.85
C GLU A 41 0.13 -14.11 10.33
N TYR A 42 1.22 -14.61 10.93
CA TYR A 42 1.25 -15.02 12.32
C TYR A 42 1.92 -13.94 13.18
N PRO A 43 1.19 -13.32 14.13
CA PRO A 43 1.71 -12.18 14.89
C PRO A 43 3.04 -12.43 15.61
N LYS A 44 3.24 -13.65 16.15
CA LYS A 44 4.47 -13.98 16.85
C LYS A 44 5.71 -14.10 15.97
N ASP A 45 5.49 -14.28 14.66
CA ASP A 45 6.55 -14.42 13.66
C ASP A 45 6.98 -13.04 13.09
N LEU A 46 6.06 -12.07 13.14
CA LEU A 46 6.24 -10.77 12.49
C LEU A 46 7.45 -10.01 13.03
N GLU A 47 7.70 -10.00 14.33
CA GLU A 47 8.83 -9.25 14.88
C GLU A 47 10.16 -9.85 14.45
N ASP A 48 10.27 -11.17 14.40
CA ASP A 48 11.47 -11.86 13.96
C ASP A 48 11.78 -11.66 12.48
N LEU A 49 10.77 -11.50 11.66
CA LEU A 49 10.91 -11.24 10.23
C LEU A 49 11.12 -9.76 9.93
N LEU A 50 10.30 -8.87 10.51
CA LEU A 50 10.33 -7.45 10.23
C LEU A 50 11.63 -6.77 10.66
N LYS A 51 12.30 -7.22 11.72
CA LYS A 51 13.60 -6.66 12.12
C LYS A 51 14.70 -6.77 11.04
N TYR A 52 14.53 -7.68 10.07
CA TYR A 52 15.46 -7.88 8.94
C TYR A 52 14.86 -7.47 7.59
N ALA A 53 13.60 -7.07 7.56
CA ALA A 53 12.91 -6.74 6.32
C ALA A 53 13.36 -5.40 5.74
N GLY A 54 13.42 -5.33 4.43
CA GLY A 54 13.60 -4.10 3.67
C GLY A 54 12.29 -3.43 3.26
N GLY A 55 11.12 -4.06 3.55
CA GLY A 55 9.80 -3.51 3.25
C GLY A 55 8.66 -4.34 3.81
N LEU A 56 7.53 -3.67 4.05
CA LEU A 56 6.27 -4.27 4.45
C LEU A 56 5.18 -3.87 3.44
N LEU A 57 4.43 -4.84 2.93
CA LEU A 57 3.22 -4.61 2.15
C LEU A 57 1.99 -5.00 2.98
N ILE A 58 1.06 -4.07 3.14
CA ILE A 58 -0.27 -4.31 3.68
C ILE A 58 -1.29 -4.15 2.55
N ASN A 59 -2.05 -5.18 2.25
CA ASN A 59 -3.16 -5.15 1.29
C ASN A 59 -4.42 -5.66 1.99
N ILE A 60 -5.45 -4.82 2.08
CA ILE A 60 -6.66 -5.10 2.87
C ILE A 60 -7.74 -5.88 2.11
N GLY A 61 -7.42 -6.55 1.02
CA GLY A 61 -8.40 -7.24 0.17
C GLY A 61 -9.21 -8.31 0.90
N THR A 62 -8.57 -9.14 1.72
CA THR A 62 -9.23 -10.14 2.58
C THR A 62 -9.33 -9.60 4.02
N LEU A 63 -10.28 -8.68 4.24
CA LEU A 63 -10.42 -7.95 5.48
C LEU A 63 -11.33 -8.64 6.49
N THR A 64 -10.80 -8.90 7.69
CA THR A 64 -11.51 -9.35 8.88
C THR A 64 -11.04 -8.54 10.10
N ASP A 65 -11.69 -8.71 11.26
CA ASP A 65 -11.24 -8.08 12.51
C ASP A 65 -9.86 -8.59 12.93
N GLU A 66 -9.54 -9.85 12.66
CA GLU A 66 -8.26 -10.47 12.95
C GLU A 66 -7.16 -9.90 12.05
N THR A 67 -7.43 -9.79 10.74
CA THR A 67 -6.44 -9.20 9.82
C THR A 67 -6.25 -7.71 10.10
N TRP A 68 -7.28 -6.96 10.50
CA TRP A 68 -7.12 -5.57 10.91
C TRP A 68 -6.16 -5.43 12.10
N LYS A 69 -6.34 -6.25 13.16
CA LYS A 69 -5.40 -6.29 14.30
C LYS A 69 -3.97 -6.65 13.86
N LEU A 70 -3.85 -7.61 12.95
CA LEU A 70 -2.57 -8.02 12.39
C LEU A 70 -1.87 -6.87 11.64
N TYR A 71 -2.61 -6.09 10.85
CA TYR A 71 -2.05 -4.90 10.14
C TYR A 71 -1.54 -3.87 11.15
N GLN A 72 -2.31 -3.58 12.20
CA GLN A 72 -1.92 -2.63 13.24
C GLN A 72 -0.64 -3.08 13.95
N GLU A 73 -0.54 -4.37 14.30
CA GLU A 73 0.65 -4.92 14.94
C GLU A 73 1.86 -4.90 14.02
N ALA A 74 1.71 -5.31 12.77
CA ALA A 74 2.78 -5.29 11.77
C ALA A 74 3.31 -3.88 11.53
N LEU A 75 2.43 -2.87 11.44
CA LEU A 75 2.83 -1.47 11.26
C LEU A 75 3.57 -0.92 12.48
N LYS A 76 3.14 -1.23 13.71
CA LYS A 76 3.88 -0.87 14.94
C LYS A 76 5.29 -1.45 14.95
N ILE A 77 5.42 -2.72 14.56
CA ILE A 77 6.73 -3.39 14.50
C ILE A 77 7.57 -2.77 13.37
N ALA A 78 6.97 -2.49 12.21
CA ALA A 78 7.68 -1.83 11.10
C ALA A 78 8.21 -0.45 11.51
N GLU A 79 7.42 0.35 12.24
CA GLU A 79 7.89 1.63 12.80
C GLU A 79 9.06 1.45 13.78
N LYS A 80 8.97 0.47 14.69
CA LYS A 80 10.02 0.15 15.66
C LYS A 80 11.37 -0.12 14.99
N TYR A 81 11.36 -0.82 13.84
CA TYR A 81 12.56 -1.20 13.11
C TYR A 81 12.85 -0.32 11.89
N ASN A 82 12.10 0.78 11.69
CA ASN A 82 12.22 1.68 10.54
C ASN A 82 12.07 0.97 9.19
N VAL A 83 11.20 -0.03 9.12
CA VAL A 83 10.85 -0.74 7.88
C VAL A 83 9.82 0.07 7.10
N PRO A 84 10.08 0.47 5.85
CA PRO A 84 9.11 1.21 5.06
C PRO A 84 7.89 0.33 4.76
N ALA A 85 6.69 0.86 5.04
CA ALA A 85 5.42 0.16 4.82
C ALA A 85 4.63 0.79 3.68
N VAL A 86 4.10 -0.03 2.79
CA VAL A 86 3.19 0.37 1.70
C VAL A 86 1.80 -0.18 2.00
N LEU A 87 0.79 0.68 1.91
CA LEU A 87 -0.62 0.31 2.04
C LEU A 87 -1.29 0.24 0.67
N ASP A 88 -1.97 -0.86 0.41
CA ASP A 88 -2.91 -1.05 -0.70
C ASP A 88 -4.34 -1.17 -0.13
N PRO A 89 -5.14 -0.07 -0.14
CA PRO A 89 -6.46 0.00 0.48
C PRO A 89 -7.54 -0.58 -0.42
N VAL A 90 -7.37 -1.81 -0.87
CA VAL A 90 -8.26 -2.50 -1.81
C VAL A 90 -9.73 -2.27 -1.46
N ALA A 91 -10.48 -1.75 -2.43
CA ALA A 91 -11.92 -1.52 -2.32
C ALA A 91 -12.34 -0.68 -1.10
N CYS A 92 -11.52 0.27 -0.64
CA CYS A 92 -11.82 1.12 0.52
C CYS A 92 -13.11 1.95 0.35
N GLY A 93 -13.51 2.23 -0.89
CA GLY A 93 -14.77 2.91 -1.21
C GLY A 93 -16.01 2.00 -1.26
N ALA A 94 -15.85 0.67 -1.19
CA ALA A 94 -16.96 -0.26 -1.33
C ALA A 94 -17.84 -0.39 -0.07
N GLY A 95 -17.41 0.13 1.08
CA GLY A 95 -18.20 0.07 2.30
C GLY A 95 -17.56 0.80 3.48
N ALA A 96 -18.40 1.21 4.44
CA ALA A 96 -17.98 2.01 5.59
C ALA A 96 -16.89 1.32 6.44
N TYR A 97 -16.94 0.00 6.58
CA TYR A 97 -15.95 -0.74 7.36
C TYR A 97 -14.56 -0.70 6.72
N ARG A 98 -14.46 -0.95 5.40
CA ARG A 98 -13.18 -0.84 4.67
C ARG A 98 -12.61 0.57 4.71
N LYS A 99 -13.48 1.57 4.55
CA LYS A 99 -13.09 2.98 4.68
C LYS A 99 -12.53 3.28 6.07
N LYS A 100 -13.24 2.84 7.13
CA LYS A 100 -12.80 2.99 8.52
C LYS A 100 -11.42 2.37 8.76
N VAL A 101 -11.19 1.14 8.29
CA VAL A 101 -9.90 0.46 8.45
C VAL A 101 -8.80 1.19 7.69
N SER A 102 -9.06 1.61 6.45
CA SER A 102 -8.08 2.39 5.68
C SER A 102 -7.72 3.69 6.38
N ASP A 103 -8.72 4.44 6.86
CA ASP A 103 -8.51 5.69 7.60
C ASP A 103 -7.72 5.46 8.90
N ASP A 104 -8.01 4.39 9.64
CA ASP A 104 -7.27 4.02 10.84
C ASP A 104 -5.79 3.78 10.53
N LEU A 105 -5.50 2.97 9.51
CA LEU A 105 -4.12 2.63 9.14
C LEU A 105 -3.34 3.86 8.63
N ILE A 106 -3.99 4.74 7.86
CA ILE A 106 -3.35 5.93 7.31
C ILE A 106 -3.06 6.98 8.40
N ASN A 107 -4.01 7.19 9.32
CA ASN A 107 -3.91 8.27 10.29
C ASN A 107 -3.08 7.92 11.54
N ASN A 108 -2.92 6.64 11.85
CA ASN A 108 -2.29 6.21 13.10
C ASN A 108 -0.91 5.58 12.91
N TYR A 109 -0.46 5.33 11.67
CA TYR A 109 0.81 4.65 11.41
C TYR A 109 1.62 5.36 10.32
N LYS A 110 2.94 5.24 10.40
CA LYS A 110 3.85 5.79 9.40
C LYS A 110 3.89 4.90 8.15
N LEU A 111 3.39 5.43 7.04
CA LEU A 111 3.44 4.77 5.75
C LEU A 111 4.49 5.43 4.84
N ALA A 112 5.20 4.62 4.07
CA ALA A 112 6.14 5.08 3.05
C ALA A 112 5.44 5.45 1.74
N ALA A 113 4.30 4.79 1.44
CA ALA A 113 3.44 5.10 0.31
C ALA A 113 2.05 4.49 0.48
N ILE A 114 1.08 5.07 -0.22
CA ILE A 114 -0.24 4.48 -0.47
C ILE A 114 -0.34 4.17 -1.96
N ARG A 115 -0.75 2.95 -2.31
CA ARG A 115 -0.93 2.51 -3.69
C ARG A 115 -2.36 2.01 -3.89
N GLY A 116 -3.05 2.53 -4.88
CA GLY A 116 -4.41 2.09 -5.22
C GLY A 116 -4.80 2.49 -6.65
N ASN A 117 -5.97 2.05 -7.12
CA ASN A 117 -6.52 2.59 -8.35
C ASN A 117 -7.17 3.97 -8.11
N ALA A 118 -7.54 4.67 -9.19
CA ALA A 118 -8.10 6.02 -9.09
C ALA A 118 -9.36 6.07 -8.19
N GLY A 119 -10.23 5.05 -8.27
CA GLY A 119 -11.45 4.98 -7.45
C GLY A 119 -11.15 4.79 -5.96
N GLU A 120 -10.16 3.97 -5.61
CA GLU A 120 -9.68 3.76 -4.23
C GLU A 120 -9.09 5.05 -3.67
N ILE A 121 -8.18 5.69 -4.39
CA ILE A 121 -7.54 6.93 -3.93
C ILE A 121 -8.56 8.07 -3.81
N ALA A 122 -9.48 8.23 -4.78
CA ALA A 122 -10.57 9.20 -4.70
C ALA A 122 -11.46 8.97 -3.47
N SER A 123 -11.78 7.72 -3.16
CA SER A 123 -12.57 7.36 -1.98
C SER A 123 -11.88 7.73 -0.67
N LEU A 124 -10.55 7.63 -0.58
CA LEU A 124 -9.79 8.05 0.59
C LEU A 124 -9.91 9.55 0.87
N VAL A 125 -9.98 10.36 -0.17
CA VAL A 125 -10.11 11.82 -0.05
C VAL A 125 -11.55 12.32 -0.07
N GLY A 126 -12.53 11.42 -0.24
CA GLY A 126 -13.95 11.77 -0.25
C GLY A 126 -14.43 12.34 -1.58
N ILE A 127 -13.67 12.14 -2.66
CA ILE A 127 -14.08 12.50 -4.02
C ILE A 127 -15.00 11.40 -4.55
N ASN A 128 -16.22 11.78 -4.93
CA ASN A 128 -17.18 10.84 -5.50
C ASN A 128 -16.93 10.65 -7.01
N VAL A 129 -16.39 9.50 -7.38
CA VAL A 129 -16.09 9.15 -8.78
C VAL A 129 -17.30 8.49 -9.48
N ALA A 130 -18.38 8.18 -8.74
CA ALA A 130 -19.56 7.44 -9.24
C ALA A 130 -20.36 8.16 -10.34
N SER A 131 -20.13 9.45 -10.56
CA SER A 131 -20.83 10.23 -11.60
C SER A 131 -20.13 10.23 -12.97
N LYS A 132 -18.89 9.72 -13.05
CA LYS A 132 -18.15 9.56 -14.31
C LYS A 132 -17.45 8.21 -14.22
N GLY A 133 -17.84 7.25 -15.04
CA GLY A 133 -17.30 5.87 -14.97
C GLY A 133 -15.80 5.83 -14.70
N VAL A 134 -15.38 5.00 -13.76
CA VAL A 134 -14.00 4.91 -13.25
C VAL A 134 -12.99 4.62 -14.38
N ASP A 135 -13.44 3.95 -15.44
CA ASP A 135 -12.67 3.65 -16.65
C ASP A 135 -12.58 4.83 -17.63
N SER A 136 -13.31 5.92 -17.39
CA SER A 136 -13.37 7.10 -18.25
C SER A 136 -12.87 8.40 -17.59
N ALA A 137 -12.29 8.32 -16.39
CA ALA A 137 -11.59 9.47 -15.82
C ALA A 137 -10.36 9.74 -16.69
N GLY A 138 -10.38 10.84 -17.46
CA GLY A 138 -9.25 11.27 -18.26
C GLY A 138 -8.00 11.48 -17.40
N VAL A 139 -6.83 11.47 -18.02
CA VAL A 139 -5.52 11.59 -17.36
C VAL A 139 -5.47 12.79 -16.39
N ASP A 140 -6.10 13.90 -16.74
CA ASP A 140 -6.14 15.12 -15.93
C ASP A 140 -6.80 14.92 -14.56
N ASN A 141 -7.76 14.00 -14.45
CA ASN A 141 -8.48 13.72 -13.19
C ASN A 141 -7.68 12.80 -12.24
N ILE A 142 -6.77 11.98 -12.77
CA ILE A 142 -5.93 11.08 -11.96
C ILE A 142 -4.89 11.89 -11.18
N ASP A 143 -4.26 12.85 -11.82
CA ASP A 143 -3.24 13.70 -11.19
C ASP A 143 -3.87 14.61 -10.11
N GLU A 144 -5.07 15.15 -10.35
CA GLU A 144 -5.81 15.90 -9.33
C GLU A 144 -6.16 15.05 -8.10
N ILE A 145 -6.62 13.81 -8.32
CA ILE A 145 -6.93 12.85 -7.24
C ILE A 145 -5.67 12.51 -6.45
N ALA A 146 -4.57 12.22 -7.15
CA ALA A 146 -3.31 11.88 -6.53
C ALA A 146 -2.73 13.05 -5.74
N LEU A 147 -2.82 14.28 -6.28
CA LEU A 147 -2.38 15.49 -5.60
C LEU A 147 -3.20 15.75 -4.33
N ALA A 148 -4.53 15.70 -4.42
CA ALA A 148 -5.43 15.88 -3.28
C ALA A 148 -5.16 14.86 -2.16
N ALA A 149 -4.85 13.60 -2.53
CA ALA A 149 -4.50 12.58 -1.56
C ALA A 149 -3.14 12.84 -0.91
N ASN A 150 -2.15 13.25 -1.70
CA ASN A 150 -0.83 13.59 -1.19
C ASN A 150 -0.89 14.81 -0.25
N GLU A 151 -1.61 15.86 -0.61
CA GLU A 151 -1.82 17.05 0.25
C GLU A 151 -2.52 16.71 1.55
N LYS A 152 -3.54 15.83 1.48
CA LYS A 152 -4.31 15.44 2.67
C LYS A 152 -3.52 14.60 3.66
N PHE A 153 -2.75 13.64 3.16
CA PHE A 153 -2.07 12.64 4.00
C PHE A 153 -0.58 12.93 4.21
N ASN A 154 0.02 13.78 3.38
CA ASN A 154 1.47 14.00 3.34
C ASN A 154 2.28 12.69 3.18
N ILE A 155 1.76 11.79 2.36
CA ILE A 155 2.32 10.47 2.05
C ILE A 155 2.43 10.36 0.53
N PRO A 156 3.52 9.77 -0.02
CA PRO A 156 3.62 9.46 -1.45
C PRO A 156 2.43 8.62 -1.94
N ILE A 157 1.81 9.01 -3.04
CA ILE A 157 0.65 8.35 -3.62
C ILE A 157 1.02 7.74 -4.96
N VAL A 158 0.69 6.46 -5.14
CA VAL A 158 0.86 5.72 -6.39
C VAL A 158 -0.53 5.34 -6.90
N VAL A 159 -0.97 5.99 -7.98
CA VAL A 159 -2.25 5.65 -8.62
C VAL A 159 -1.99 4.71 -9.78
N THR A 160 -2.61 3.52 -9.72
CA THR A 160 -2.51 2.50 -10.76
C THR A 160 -3.70 2.58 -11.69
N GLY A 161 -3.45 2.39 -12.98
CA GLY A 161 -4.43 2.43 -14.05
C GLY A 161 -3.74 2.09 -15.37
N GLU A 162 -4.36 2.45 -16.49
CA GLU A 162 -3.77 2.34 -17.81
C GLU A 162 -2.46 3.15 -17.91
N VAL A 163 -2.41 4.28 -17.20
CA VAL A 163 -1.20 5.07 -16.95
C VAL A 163 -0.91 5.07 -15.45
N LEU A 164 0.34 4.88 -15.08
CA LEU A 164 0.78 4.92 -13.68
C LEU A 164 1.14 6.36 -13.30
N SER A 165 0.43 6.94 -12.34
CA SER A 165 0.76 8.24 -11.77
C SER A 165 1.40 8.10 -10.39
N LEU A 166 2.53 8.79 -10.19
CA LEU A 166 3.24 8.85 -8.91
C LEU A 166 3.38 10.32 -8.49
N ILE A 167 2.76 10.68 -7.38
CA ILE A 167 2.90 12.00 -6.76
C ILE A 167 3.69 11.87 -5.47
N HIS A 168 4.80 12.59 -5.42
CA HIS A 168 5.64 12.75 -4.24
C HIS A 168 6.09 14.21 -4.17
N ILE A 169 5.63 14.94 -3.15
CA ILE A 169 6.14 16.29 -2.89
C ILE A 169 7.37 16.13 -2.00
N SER A 170 8.56 16.31 -2.58
CA SER A 170 9.76 16.45 -1.78
C SER A 170 9.68 17.80 -1.04
N GLU A 171 9.93 17.80 0.26
CA GLU A 171 10.17 19.05 1.00
C GLU A 171 11.25 19.87 0.27
N ARG A 172 10.94 21.15 0.04
CA ARG A 172 11.89 22.14 -0.50
C ARG A 172 12.79 22.65 0.62
#